data_b760288bb0b507783c40c187273b59e3
#
_entry.id   b760288bb0b507783c40c187273b59e3
#
_cell.length_a   1.000
_cell.length_b   1.000
_cell.length_c   1.000
_cell.angle_alpha   90.00
_cell.angle_beta   90.00
_cell.angle_gamma   90.00
#
_symmetry.space_group_name_H-M   'P 1'
#
loop_
_entity.id
_entity.type
_entity.pdbx_description
1 polymer ?
#
loop_
_entity_poly.entity_id
_entity_poly.type
_entity_poly.pdbx_seq_one_letter_code
_entity_poly.pdbx_strand_id
1 'polypeptide(L)'
;RDRSPSRGLGDVYKRQSPNTPKTRNRKGRMSDAEMITILVLFHSNTFRNFKHFYLFYVCRELKEEFPNLLSYTRFVERMPRVAIPLLLFLKLALMGECTGITFIDSTRIPVCENKREYSNRVFKGYAHKGKSTMGWYYGFKLHLLCNERGELLNFALTKANVDDRNPEVFNNLTKDLFGKLYADKGYISQSLFASLFDRGVHIVTGIRTNMKNRLMDVHDKIMLRKRSIIETINDMLKNVAQIVHTRHRSISNFIVNLLAGMAAYAFYDTKPSINMEFEMEGETGVKQLTLF
;
A
#
# COMPACT_ATOMS: atom_id res chain seq x y z
N ARG A 1 30.54 24.72 -52.55
CA ARG A 1 29.81 25.14 -51.30
C ARG A 1 29.05 23.95 -50.78
N ASP A 2 29.67 23.17 -49.92
CA ASP A 2 29.07 22.01 -49.27
C ASP A 2 28.20 22.48 -48.12
N ARG A 3 26.90 22.10 -48.17
CA ARG A 3 25.99 22.18 -47.04
C ARG A 3 25.85 20.78 -46.46
N SER A 4 26.51 20.51 -45.35
CA SER A 4 26.27 19.33 -44.54
C SER A 4 24.83 19.32 -43.99
N PRO A 5 24.08 18.23 -44.07
CA PRO A 5 22.76 18.15 -43.46
C PRO A 5 22.91 18.13 -41.92
N SER A 6 22.09 18.93 -41.27
CA SER A 6 21.98 19.01 -39.82
C SER A 6 21.59 17.64 -39.27
N ARG A 7 22.46 17.00 -38.50
CA ARG A 7 22.16 15.77 -37.77
C ARG A 7 21.13 16.10 -36.67
N GLY A 8 19.96 15.51 -36.79
CA GLY A 8 18.86 15.71 -35.86
C GLY A 8 19.21 15.21 -34.45
N LEU A 9 18.60 15.83 -33.44
CA LEU A 9 18.73 15.51 -32.00
C LEU A 9 18.60 14.01 -31.67
N GLY A 10 17.90 13.23 -32.52
CA GLY A 10 17.75 11.78 -32.36
C GLY A 10 19.05 10.97 -32.45
N ASP A 11 20.09 11.46 -33.15
CA ASP A 11 21.37 10.76 -33.27
C ASP A 11 22.31 11.00 -32.08
N VAL A 12 22.10 12.10 -31.36
CA VAL A 12 22.88 12.43 -30.15
C VAL A 12 22.50 11.53 -29.00
N TYR A 13 21.20 11.20 -28.84
CA TYR A 13 20.72 10.27 -27.80
C TYR A 13 21.18 8.83 -28.01
N LYS A 14 21.34 8.39 -29.25
CA LYS A 14 21.84 7.02 -29.56
C LYS A 14 23.32 6.83 -29.23
N ARG A 15 24.11 7.89 -29.11
CA ARG A 15 25.54 7.82 -28.79
C ARG A 15 25.87 7.91 -27.30
N GLN A 16 24.94 8.29 -26.43
CA GLN A 16 25.21 8.48 -25.00
C GLN A 16 24.96 7.27 -24.11
N SER A 17 24.62 6.10 -24.68
CA SER A 17 24.44 4.88 -23.90
C SER A 17 25.18 3.69 -24.52
N PRO A 18 26.54 3.63 -24.40
CA PRO A 18 27.31 2.52 -24.98
C PRO A 18 27.17 1.17 -24.24
N ASN A 19 26.54 1.12 -23.06
CA ASN A 19 26.55 -0.07 -22.18
C ASN A 19 25.19 -0.52 -21.66
N THR A 20 24.08 -0.19 -22.31
CA THR A 20 22.84 -0.91 -22.01
C THR A 20 22.94 -2.30 -22.64
N PRO A 21 22.92 -3.39 -21.85
CA PRO A 21 22.91 -4.73 -22.42
C PRO A 21 21.72 -4.84 -23.37
N LYS A 22 21.95 -5.29 -24.60
CA LYS A 22 20.91 -5.55 -25.61
C LYS A 22 19.93 -6.57 -25.01
N THR A 23 18.88 -6.11 -24.38
CA THR A 23 17.79 -6.97 -23.92
C THR A 23 17.09 -7.54 -25.14
N ARG A 24 17.15 -8.85 -25.32
CA ARG A 24 16.40 -9.56 -26.35
C ARG A 24 14.91 -9.28 -26.13
N ASN A 25 14.29 -8.52 -27.03
CA ASN A 25 12.84 -8.19 -27.02
C ASN A 25 11.94 -9.38 -27.45
N ARG A 26 12.37 -10.63 -27.24
CA ARG A 26 11.51 -11.78 -27.48
C ARG A 26 10.44 -11.83 -26.38
N LYS A 27 9.17 -11.70 -26.78
CA LYS A 27 8.03 -11.88 -25.87
C LYS A 27 8.17 -13.23 -25.16
N GLY A 28 8.07 -13.24 -23.84
CA GLY A 28 8.04 -14.47 -23.06
C GLY A 28 6.77 -15.28 -23.40
N ARG A 29 6.82 -16.60 -23.18
CA ARG A 29 5.63 -17.45 -23.35
C ARG A 29 4.50 -17.04 -22.40
N MET A 30 4.82 -16.69 -21.16
CA MET A 30 3.90 -16.22 -20.14
C MET A 30 3.83 -14.69 -20.13
N SER A 31 2.66 -14.13 -20.16
CA SER A 31 2.43 -12.68 -20.10
C SER A 31 2.63 -12.09 -18.70
N ASP A 32 2.81 -10.77 -18.62
CA ASP A 32 2.90 -10.08 -17.34
C ASP A 32 1.54 -10.09 -16.60
N ALA A 33 0.42 -10.11 -17.33
CA ALA A 33 -0.93 -10.22 -16.77
C ALA A 33 -1.14 -11.59 -16.09
N GLU A 34 -0.79 -12.70 -16.74
CA GLU A 34 -0.83 -14.03 -16.11
C GLU A 34 0.04 -14.11 -14.86
N MET A 35 1.23 -13.49 -14.87
CA MET A 35 2.09 -13.44 -13.70
C MET A 35 1.44 -12.66 -12.55
N ILE A 36 0.84 -11.51 -12.83
CA ILE A 36 0.12 -10.69 -11.85
C ILE A 36 -1.05 -11.47 -11.27
N THR A 37 -1.85 -12.13 -12.11
CA THR A 37 -3.00 -12.94 -11.67
C THR A 37 -2.56 -14.04 -10.71
N ILE A 38 -1.49 -14.78 -11.01
CA ILE A 38 -0.96 -15.82 -10.11
C ILE A 38 -0.48 -15.24 -8.78
N LEU A 39 0.16 -14.06 -8.81
CA LEU A 39 0.63 -13.40 -7.60
C LEU A 39 -0.54 -12.92 -6.72
N VAL A 40 -1.58 -12.36 -7.31
CA VAL A 40 -2.79 -11.94 -6.59
C VAL A 40 -3.52 -13.16 -6.04
N LEU A 41 -3.69 -14.22 -6.83
CA LEU A 41 -4.30 -15.48 -6.38
C LEU A 41 -3.58 -16.09 -5.19
N PHE A 42 -2.25 -16.01 -5.13
CA PHE A 42 -1.50 -16.48 -3.96
C PHE A 42 -1.95 -15.80 -2.66
N HIS A 43 -2.17 -14.49 -2.70
CA HIS A 43 -2.60 -13.69 -1.54
C HIS A 43 -4.10 -13.79 -1.24
N SER A 44 -4.90 -14.26 -2.20
CA SER A 44 -6.33 -14.54 -2.01
C SER A 44 -6.60 -15.95 -1.47
N ASN A 45 -5.55 -16.79 -1.40
CA ASN A 45 -5.63 -18.15 -0.93
C ASN A 45 -5.00 -18.35 0.44
N THR A 46 -5.23 -19.51 1.04
CA THR A 46 -4.71 -19.90 2.37
C THR A 46 -3.26 -20.42 2.37
N PHE A 47 -2.60 -20.46 1.23
CA PHE A 47 -1.23 -20.93 1.11
C PHE A 47 -0.23 -19.95 1.74
N ARG A 48 0.59 -20.43 2.68
CA ARG A 48 1.64 -19.62 3.32
C ARG A 48 2.98 -19.62 2.57
N ASN A 49 3.17 -20.54 1.63
CA ASN A 49 4.44 -20.71 0.91
C ASN A 49 4.18 -20.61 -0.60
N PHE A 50 4.73 -19.58 -1.24
CA PHE A 50 4.55 -19.35 -2.67
C PHE A 50 5.07 -20.53 -3.52
N LYS A 51 6.19 -21.15 -3.16
CA LYS A 51 6.70 -22.33 -3.91
C LYS A 51 5.71 -23.48 -3.87
N HIS A 52 5.13 -23.75 -2.69
CA HIS A 52 4.13 -24.82 -2.53
C HIS A 52 2.87 -24.50 -3.35
N PHE A 53 2.34 -23.26 -3.25
CA PHE A 53 1.21 -22.78 -4.04
C PHE A 53 1.47 -22.95 -5.56
N TYR A 54 2.63 -22.48 -6.03
CA TYR A 54 2.97 -22.54 -7.45
C TYR A 54 3.07 -23.97 -7.98
N LEU A 55 3.81 -24.83 -7.28
CA LEU A 55 4.08 -26.21 -7.75
C LEU A 55 2.89 -27.17 -7.60
N PHE A 56 2.09 -27.02 -6.54
CA PHE A 56 1.03 -27.98 -6.23
C PHE A 56 -0.37 -27.48 -6.57
N TYR A 57 -0.57 -26.20 -6.67
CA TYR A 57 -1.88 -25.63 -7.06
C TYR A 57 -1.83 -25.08 -8.49
N VAL A 58 -0.98 -24.09 -8.78
CA VAL A 58 -0.94 -23.48 -10.12
C VAL A 58 -0.53 -24.46 -11.21
N CYS A 59 0.54 -25.25 -11.00
CA CYS A 59 1.02 -26.18 -12.01
C CYS A 59 0.15 -27.43 -12.18
N ARG A 60 -0.73 -27.75 -11.23
CA ARG A 60 -1.58 -28.92 -11.30
C ARG A 60 -3.03 -28.57 -11.63
N GLU A 61 -3.63 -27.73 -10.79
CA GLU A 61 -5.05 -27.42 -10.84
C GLU A 61 -5.38 -26.32 -11.87
N LEU A 62 -4.48 -25.33 -12.06
CA LEU A 62 -4.70 -24.20 -12.95
C LEU A 62 -3.90 -24.31 -14.27
N LYS A 63 -3.57 -25.52 -14.68
CA LYS A 63 -2.77 -25.73 -15.89
C LYS A 63 -3.52 -25.39 -17.18
N GLU A 64 -4.82 -25.53 -17.19
CA GLU A 64 -5.68 -25.20 -18.33
C GLU A 64 -5.81 -23.71 -18.52
N GLU A 65 -5.93 -22.96 -17.41
CA GLU A 65 -6.03 -21.50 -17.40
C GLU A 65 -4.68 -20.84 -17.74
N PHE A 66 -3.57 -21.49 -17.40
CA PHE A 66 -2.20 -21.01 -17.65
C PHE A 66 -1.40 -22.01 -18.50
N PRO A 67 -1.67 -22.16 -19.80
CA PRO A 67 -1.03 -23.17 -20.64
C PRO A 67 0.47 -22.98 -20.85
N ASN A 68 0.97 -21.76 -20.65
CA ASN A 68 2.38 -21.40 -20.87
C ASN A 68 3.16 -21.15 -19.56
N LEU A 69 2.91 -21.93 -18.53
CA LEU A 69 3.59 -21.80 -17.24
C LEU A 69 5.11 -21.88 -17.37
N LEU A 70 5.78 -21.04 -16.62
CA LEU A 70 7.22 -21.07 -16.44
C LEU A 70 7.61 -22.10 -15.36
N SER A 71 8.86 -22.55 -15.36
CA SER A 71 9.38 -23.22 -14.17
C SER A 71 9.38 -22.23 -12.98
N TYR A 72 9.24 -22.75 -11.75
CA TYR A 72 9.23 -21.92 -10.54
C TYR A 72 10.40 -20.94 -10.46
N THR A 73 11.62 -21.40 -10.76
CA THR A 73 12.82 -20.56 -10.74
C THR A 73 12.70 -19.41 -11.74
N ARG A 74 12.28 -19.72 -12.97
CA ARG A 74 12.07 -18.70 -14.01
C ARG A 74 10.96 -17.73 -13.69
N PHE A 75 9.89 -18.19 -13.06
CA PHE A 75 8.82 -17.32 -12.58
C PHE A 75 9.37 -16.30 -11.57
N VAL A 76 10.08 -16.78 -10.54
CA VAL A 76 10.66 -15.93 -9.48
C VAL A 76 11.70 -14.95 -10.02
N GLU A 77 12.53 -15.36 -10.99
CA GLU A 77 13.48 -14.48 -11.68
C GLU A 77 12.80 -13.36 -12.46
N ARG A 78 11.60 -13.60 -12.98
CA ARG A 78 10.83 -12.62 -13.76
C ARG A 78 9.91 -11.74 -12.92
N MET A 79 9.58 -12.13 -11.70
CA MET A 79 8.70 -11.33 -10.81
C MET A 79 9.05 -9.84 -10.75
N PRO A 80 10.33 -9.40 -10.68
CA PRO A 80 10.65 -7.98 -10.63
C PRO A 80 10.11 -7.17 -11.81
N ARG A 81 9.90 -7.79 -12.97
CA ARG A 81 9.41 -7.10 -14.19
C ARG A 81 7.97 -6.63 -14.05
N VAL A 82 7.17 -7.33 -13.27
CA VAL A 82 5.75 -7.00 -13.08
C VAL A 82 5.52 -5.97 -11.96
N ALA A 83 6.58 -5.49 -11.30
CA ALA A 83 6.44 -4.51 -10.20
C ALA A 83 5.75 -3.22 -10.66
N ILE A 84 6.20 -2.63 -11.77
CA ILE A 84 5.62 -1.38 -12.31
C ILE A 84 4.21 -1.62 -12.88
N PRO A 85 3.98 -2.62 -13.76
CA PRO A 85 2.62 -2.94 -14.21
C PRO A 85 1.64 -3.20 -13.07
N LEU A 86 2.04 -3.96 -12.05
CA LEU A 86 1.22 -4.23 -10.87
C LEU A 86 0.95 -2.96 -10.04
N LEU A 87 1.95 -2.09 -9.86
CA LEU A 87 1.77 -0.81 -9.18
C LEU A 87 0.77 0.09 -9.94
N LEU A 88 0.89 0.16 -11.27
CA LEU A 88 -0.03 0.93 -12.10
C LEU A 88 -1.44 0.34 -12.04
N PHE A 89 -1.59 -0.97 -12.14
CA PHE A 89 -2.87 -1.65 -12.00
C PHE A 89 -3.52 -1.37 -10.65
N LEU A 90 -2.75 -1.49 -9.56
CA LEU A 90 -3.22 -1.17 -8.21
C LEU A 90 -3.67 0.29 -8.11
N LYS A 91 -2.86 1.24 -8.58
CA LYS A 91 -3.12 2.69 -8.46
C LYS A 91 -4.26 3.19 -9.36
N LEU A 92 -4.40 2.65 -10.55
CA LEU A 92 -5.33 3.18 -11.56
C LEU A 92 -6.66 2.42 -11.60
N ALA A 93 -6.69 1.15 -11.15
CA ALA A 93 -7.86 0.31 -11.29
C ALA A 93 -8.43 -0.23 -9.97
N LEU A 94 -7.62 -0.30 -8.91
CA LEU A 94 -8.03 -0.98 -7.68
C LEU A 94 -8.10 -0.06 -6.45
N MET A 95 -7.58 1.17 -6.53
CA MET A 95 -7.75 2.15 -5.45
C MET A 95 -9.16 2.72 -5.48
N GLY A 96 -9.74 2.94 -4.28
CA GLY A 96 -11.02 3.60 -4.11
C GLY A 96 -10.92 5.11 -4.34
N GLU A 97 -12.08 5.76 -4.34
CA GLU A 97 -12.21 7.22 -4.47
C GLU A 97 -12.36 7.89 -3.09
N CYS A 98 -11.85 9.11 -2.99
CA CYS A 98 -12.05 9.92 -1.79
C CYS A 98 -13.52 10.35 -1.68
N THR A 99 -14.16 10.03 -0.57
CA THR A 99 -15.58 10.35 -0.29
C THR A 99 -15.75 11.56 0.61
N GLY A 100 -14.62 12.19 1.02
CA GLY A 100 -14.60 13.25 2.04
C GLY A 100 -14.38 12.73 3.46
N ILE A 101 -14.40 11.40 3.67
CA ILE A 101 -14.10 10.74 4.93
C ILE A 101 -12.93 9.80 4.71
N THR A 102 -11.81 10.10 5.33
CA THR A 102 -10.58 9.32 5.15
C THR A 102 -9.95 8.98 6.49
N PHE A 103 -9.40 7.78 6.59
CA PHE A 103 -8.64 7.32 7.75
C PHE A 103 -7.19 7.08 7.36
N ILE A 104 -6.26 7.46 8.24
CA ILE A 104 -4.83 7.22 8.06
C ILE A 104 -4.27 6.43 9.24
N ASP A 105 -3.42 5.47 8.93
CA ASP A 105 -2.61 4.75 9.91
C ASP A 105 -1.31 4.27 9.30
N SER A 106 -0.33 3.96 10.15
CA SER A 106 0.92 3.34 9.74
C SER A 106 1.12 2.00 10.45
N THR A 107 1.54 1.01 9.68
CA THR A 107 1.76 -0.32 10.21
C THR A 107 3.17 -0.82 9.93
N ARG A 108 3.76 -1.56 10.89
CA ARG A 108 5.10 -2.13 10.74
C ARG A 108 5.11 -3.30 9.77
N ILE A 109 6.13 -3.36 8.93
CA ILE A 109 6.45 -4.47 8.03
C ILE A 109 7.86 -4.97 8.39
N PRO A 110 7.98 -5.88 9.36
CA PRO A 110 9.28 -6.46 9.72
C PRO A 110 9.78 -7.37 8.59
N VAL A 111 11.07 -7.31 8.29
CA VAL A 111 11.70 -8.16 7.25
C VAL A 111 12.51 -9.31 7.82
N CYS A 112 12.85 -9.26 9.11
CA CYS A 112 13.46 -10.34 9.85
C CYS A 112 13.30 -10.11 11.36
N GLU A 113 13.64 -11.12 12.15
CA GLU A 113 13.76 -10.99 13.60
C GLU A 113 14.89 -10.01 13.97
N ASN A 114 14.74 -9.25 15.06
CA ASN A 114 15.72 -8.27 15.51
C ASN A 114 17.14 -8.86 15.67
N LYS A 115 17.25 -10.09 16.14
CA LYS A 115 18.52 -10.81 16.29
C LYS A 115 19.28 -11.00 14.96
N ARG A 116 18.55 -10.94 13.83
CA ARG A 116 19.08 -11.12 12.48
C ARG A 116 19.36 -9.83 11.72
N GLU A 117 19.15 -8.69 12.32
CA GLU A 117 19.35 -7.36 11.71
C GLU A 117 20.73 -7.24 11.04
N TYR A 118 21.79 -7.54 11.80
CA TYR A 118 23.17 -7.41 11.32
C TYR A 118 23.57 -8.45 10.26
N SER A 119 22.97 -9.63 10.29
CA SER A 119 23.22 -10.71 9.32
C SER A 119 22.33 -10.60 8.06
N ASN A 120 21.35 -9.70 8.04
CA ASN A 120 20.45 -9.53 6.91
C ASN A 120 21.11 -8.74 5.80
N ARG A 121 21.61 -9.43 4.77
CA ARG A 121 22.28 -8.82 3.61
C ARG A 121 21.28 -8.26 2.58
N VAL A 122 20.10 -8.85 2.46
CA VAL A 122 19.09 -8.53 1.43
C VAL A 122 18.57 -7.11 1.59
N PHE A 123 18.25 -6.71 2.82
CA PHE A 123 17.63 -5.41 3.12
C PHE A 123 18.62 -4.39 3.70
N LYS A 124 19.93 -4.71 3.71
CA LYS A 124 20.97 -3.79 4.20
C LYS A 124 20.96 -2.49 3.38
N GLY A 125 20.88 -1.34 4.07
CA GLY A 125 20.80 0.00 3.44
C GLY A 125 19.38 0.42 3.02
N TYR A 126 18.45 -0.50 2.90
CA TYR A 126 17.04 -0.21 2.54
C TYR A 126 16.11 -0.23 3.75
N ALA A 127 16.16 -1.27 4.57
CA ALA A 127 15.42 -1.35 5.82
C ALA A 127 16.19 -0.67 6.96
N HIS A 128 15.46 -0.22 7.97
CA HIS A 128 16.01 0.37 9.19
C HIS A 128 15.33 -0.18 10.43
N LYS A 129 15.99 0.01 11.59
CA LYS A 129 15.40 -0.28 12.89
C LYS A 129 14.44 0.83 13.29
N GLY A 130 13.22 0.47 13.66
CA GLY A 130 12.20 1.37 14.15
C GLY A 130 11.61 0.87 15.45
N LYS A 131 10.94 1.76 16.17
CA LYS A 131 10.23 1.44 17.42
C LYS A 131 8.73 1.58 17.18
N SER A 132 7.96 0.61 17.62
CA SER A 132 6.50 0.65 17.66
C SER A 132 6.02 0.43 19.09
N THR A 133 4.72 0.52 19.34
CA THR A 133 4.10 0.17 20.62
C THR A 133 4.41 -1.27 21.06
N MET A 134 4.64 -2.17 20.10
CA MET A 134 5.00 -3.58 20.34
C MET A 134 6.52 -3.82 20.43
N GLY A 135 7.33 -2.75 20.54
CA GLY A 135 8.79 -2.85 20.67
C GLY A 135 9.55 -2.52 19.38
N TRP A 136 10.85 -2.85 19.39
CA TRP A 136 11.75 -2.62 18.27
C TRP A 136 11.53 -3.65 17.15
N TYR A 137 11.71 -3.23 15.90
CA TYR A 137 11.71 -4.11 14.72
C TYR A 137 12.65 -3.58 13.65
N TYR A 138 13.13 -4.45 12.78
CA TYR A 138 13.93 -4.11 11.61
C TYR A 138 13.11 -4.32 10.34
N GLY A 139 12.90 -3.26 9.56
CA GLY A 139 12.06 -3.35 8.37
C GLY A 139 11.61 -2.02 7.82
N PHE A 140 10.36 -2.00 7.40
CA PHE A 140 9.68 -0.86 6.79
C PHE A 140 8.41 -0.49 7.59
N LYS A 141 7.89 0.69 7.28
CA LYS A 141 6.60 1.17 7.74
C LYS A 141 5.71 1.37 6.51
N LEU A 142 4.55 0.75 6.52
CA LEU A 142 3.52 0.93 5.50
C LEU A 142 2.49 1.92 6.02
N HIS A 143 2.39 3.07 5.36
CA HIS A 143 1.36 4.07 5.59
C HIS A 143 0.21 3.79 4.66
N LEU A 144 -1.01 3.78 5.19
CA LEU A 144 -2.24 3.51 4.45
C LEU A 144 -3.25 4.63 4.64
N LEU A 145 -3.98 4.91 3.57
CA LEU A 145 -5.21 5.69 3.60
C LEU A 145 -6.37 4.81 3.14
N CYS A 146 -7.49 4.88 3.82
CA CYS A 146 -8.72 4.24 3.39
C CYS A 146 -9.93 5.16 3.61
N ASN A 147 -11.01 4.90 2.88
CA ASN A 147 -12.30 5.54 3.09
C ASN A 147 -13.17 4.73 4.08
N GLU A 148 -14.39 5.20 4.36
CA GLU A 148 -15.36 4.53 5.23
C GLU A 148 -15.90 3.22 4.66
N ARG A 149 -15.71 2.97 3.35
CA ARG A 149 -16.10 1.73 2.69
C ARG A 149 -15.00 0.66 2.78
N GLY A 150 -13.88 0.97 3.45
CA GLY A 150 -12.72 0.08 3.56
C GLY A 150 -11.87 -0.04 2.31
N GLU A 151 -12.08 0.83 1.32
CA GLU A 151 -11.26 0.86 0.11
C GLU A 151 -9.94 1.60 0.38
N LEU A 152 -8.84 1.07 -0.14
CA LEU A 152 -7.54 1.73 -0.07
C LEU A 152 -7.53 2.91 -1.03
N LEU A 153 -7.21 4.11 -0.53
CA LEU A 153 -7.10 5.32 -1.35
C LEU A 153 -5.66 5.59 -1.80
N ASN A 154 -4.71 5.38 -0.90
CA ASN A 154 -3.31 5.61 -1.18
C ASN A 154 -2.44 4.86 -0.17
N PHE A 155 -1.16 4.66 -0.51
CA PHE A 155 -0.18 4.07 0.38
C PHE A 155 1.22 4.61 0.13
N ALA A 156 2.09 4.51 1.15
CA ALA A 156 3.51 4.75 1.03
C ALA A 156 4.30 3.75 1.89
N LEU A 157 5.45 3.33 1.39
CA LEU A 157 6.37 2.47 2.11
C LEU A 157 7.62 3.27 2.48
N THR A 158 7.91 3.38 3.77
CA THR A 158 9.08 4.10 4.29
C THR A 158 9.98 3.18 5.09
N LYS A 159 11.20 3.63 5.35
CA LYS A 159 12.08 2.97 6.34
C LYS A 159 11.43 3.06 7.72
N ALA A 160 11.64 2.04 8.56
CA ALA A 160 10.98 1.95 9.87
C ALA A 160 11.26 3.12 10.83
N ASN A 161 12.37 3.85 10.63
CA ASN A 161 12.77 5.01 11.45
C ASN A 161 12.17 6.35 10.98
N VAL A 162 11.46 6.39 9.85
CA VAL A 162 10.82 7.62 9.36
C VAL A 162 9.64 7.97 10.25
N ASP A 163 9.54 9.24 10.66
CA ASP A 163 8.41 9.73 11.46
C ASP A 163 7.12 9.71 10.60
N ASP A 164 6.00 9.35 11.23
CA ASP A 164 4.68 9.33 10.57
C ASP A 164 4.23 10.72 10.11
N ARG A 165 4.80 11.76 10.69
CA ARG A 165 4.57 13.17 10.37
C ARG A 165 5.54 13.74 9.35
N ASN A 166 6.37 12.90 8.71
CA ASN A 166 7.29 13.38 7.67
C ASN A 166 6.51 14.13 6.57
N PRO A 167 6.78 15.43 6.34
CA PRO A 167 5.94 16.25 5.44
C PRO A 167 5.93 15.76 4.01
N GLU A 168 7.05 15.25 3.49
CA GLU A 168 7.14 14.74 2.13
C GLU A 168 6.25 13.50 1.94
N VAL A 169 6.34 12.53 2.86
CA VAL A 169 5.51 11.31 2.83
C VAL A 169 4.04 11.68 2.97
N PHE A 170 3.73 12.57 3.93
CA PHE A 170 2.36 12.95 4.23
C PHE A 170 1.72 13.73 3.07
N ASN A 171 2.42 14.68 2.49
CA ASN A 171 1.93 15.45 1.34
C ASN A 171 1.68 14.57 0.11
N ASN A 172 2.56 13.61 -0.16
CA ASN A 172 2.39 12.66 -1.27
C ASN A 172 1.19 11.72 -1.03
N LEU A 173 0.98 11.27 0.22
CA LEU A 173 -0.16 10.43 0.57
C LEU A 173 -1.50 11.16 0.41
N THR A 174 -1.56 12.43 0.85
CA THR A 174 -2.80 13.20 0.96
C THR A 174 -3.05 14.13 -0.23
N LYS A 175 -2.33 13.94 -1.35
CA LYS A 175 -2.35 14.84 -2.50
C LYS A 175 -3.76 15.02 -3.09
N ASP A 176 -4.50 13.94 -3.22
CA ASP A 176 -5.79 13.88 -3.92
C ASP A 176 -6.97 13.79 -2.93
N LEU A 177 -6.76 14.17 -1.66
CA LEU A 177 -7.79 14.15 -0.63
C LEU A 177 -8.53 15.47 -0.53
N PHE A 178 -9.78 15.38 -0.08
CA PHE A 178 -10.61 16.49 0.38
C PHE A 178 -11.43 16.08 1.61
N GLY A 179 -12.01 17.05 2.33
CA GLY A 179 -12.88 16.77 3.46
C GLY A 179 -12.12 16.46 4.75
N LYS A 180 -12.51 15.42 5.49
CA LYS A 180 -11.98 15.11 6.83
C LYS A 180 -11.04 13.91 6.80
N LEU A 181 -9.87 14.07 7.44
CA LEU A 181 -8.86 13.02 7.62
C LEU A 181 -8.77 12.66 9.10
N TYR A 182 -9.21 11.47 9.47
CA TYR A 182 -9.17 10.95 10.84
C TYR A 182 -7.86 10.21 11.09
N ALA A 183 -7.09 10.69 12.08
CA ALA A 183 -5.77 10.19 12.38
C ALA A 183 -5.57 9.89 13.87
N ASP A 184 -4.56 9.10 14.21
CA ASP A 184 -4.16 8.88 15.60
C ASP A 184 -3.48 10.14 16.20
N LYS A 185 -3.45 10.22 17.53
CA LYS A 185 -2.78 11.30 18.28
C LYS A 185 -1.29 11.46 17.91
N GLY A 186 -0.68 10.44 17.32
CA GLY A 186 0.68 10.49 16.79
C GLY A 186 0.87 11.51 15.67
N TYR A 187 -0.18 11.77 14.88
CA TYR A 187 -0.15 12.69 13.74
C TYR A 187 -0.34 14.17 14.11
N ILE A 188 -0.47 14.50 15.39
CA ILE A 188 -0.64 15.90 15.84
C ILE A 188 0.62 16.69 15.52
N SER A 189 0.49 17.63 14.56
CA SER A 189 1.51 18.59 14.17
C SER A 189 0.84 19.86 13.64
N GLN A 190 1.22 21.01 14.17
CA GLN A 190 0.62 22.29 13.77
C GLN A 190 0.95 22.63 12.31
N SER A 191 2.16 22.32 11.85
CA SER A 191 2.57 22.56 10.46
C SER A 191 1.80 21.67 9.47
N LEU A 192 1.55 20.40 9.80
CA LEU A 192 0.73 19.52 8.98
C LEU A 192 -0.72 19.98 8.94
N PHE A 193 -1.27 20.42 10.09
CA PHE A 193 -2.62 20.95 10.15
C PHE A 193 -2.81 22.15 9.21
N ALA A 194 -1.94 23.15 9.28
CA ALA A 194 -2.00 24.32 8.43
C ALA A 194 -1.89 23.96 6.94
N SER A 195 -0.88 23.16 6.56
CA SER A 195 -0.66 22.75 5.18
C SER A 195 -1.82 21.94 4.58
N LEU A 196 -2.53 21.14 5.39
CA LEU A 196 -3.69 20.39 4.92
C LEU A 196 -4.93 21.27 4.83
N PHE A 197 -5.12 22.16 5.80
CA PHE A 197 -6.27 23.06 5.84
C PHE A 197 -6.31 23.98 4.61
N ASP A 198 -5.14 24.51 4.20
CA ASP A 198 -4.99 25.31 2.98
C ASP A 198 -5.37 24.53 1.69
N ARG A 199 -5.33 23.20 1.75
CA ARG A 199 -5.68 22.29 0.66
C ARG A 199 -7.12 21.75 0.76
N GLY A 200 -7.92 22.23 1.71
CA GLY A 200 -9.29 21.76 1.93
C GLY A 200 -9.40 20.41 2.65
N VAL A 201 -8.33 19.97 3.33
CA VAL A 201 -8.32 18.74 4.13
C VAL A 201 -8.27 19.08 5.62
N HIS A 202 -9.30 18.72 6.34
CA HIS A 202 -9.38 18.96 7.78
C HIS A 202 -8.96 17.71 8.57
N ILE A 203 -7.76 17.75 9.19
CA ILE A 203 -7.29 16.64 10.01
C ILE A 203 -7.99 16.65 11.38
N VAL A 204 -8.57 15.52 11.75
CA VAL A 204 -9.25 15.29 13.02
C VAL A 204 -8.49 14.23 13.82
N THR A 205 -8.08 14.57 15.03
CA THR A 205 -7.34 13.67 15.94
C THR A 205 -7.91 13.70 17.34
N GLY A 206 -7.71 12.64 18.09
CA GLY A 206 -7.99 12.63 19.52
C GLY A 206 -7.06 13.60 20.27
N ILE A 207 -7.54 14.17 21.37
CA ILE A 207 -6.78 15.11 22.22
C ILE A 207 -5.80 14.32 23.09
N ARG A 208 -4.56 14.81 23.25
CA ARG A 208 -3.60 14.28 24.23
C ARG A 208 -3.97 14.77 25.63
N THR A 209 -3.61 14.01 26.66
CA THR A 209 -3.91 14.33 28.07
C THR A 209 -3.38 15.69 28.54
N ASN A 210 -2.30 16.17 27.93
CA ASN A 210 -1.66 17.47 28.22
C ASN A 210 -2.17 18.63 27.36
N MET A 211 -3.18 18.41 26.50
CA MET A 211 -3.75 19.46 25.66
C MET A 211 -5.06 19.99 26.25
N LYS A 212 -5.33 21.28 26.04
CA LYS A 212 -6.61 21.89 26.40
C LYS A 212 -7.77 21.18 25.69
N ASN A 213 -8.83 20.92 26.44
CA ASN A 213 -10.04 20.34 25.89
C ASN A 213 -10.65 21.28 24.85
N ARG A 214 -11.00 20.78 23.68
CA ARG A 214 -11.72 21.51 22.63
C ARG A 214 -13.05 20.84 22.41
N LEU A 215 -14.07 21.64 22.20
CA LEU A 215 -15.35 21.14 21.72
C LEU A 215 -15.12 20.50 20.36
N MET A 216 -15.53 19.26 20.24
CA MET A 216 -15.46 18.48 19.00
C MET A 216 -16.88 18.08 18.64
N ASP A 217 -17.21 18.19 17.36
CA ASP A 217 -18.48 17.72 16.84
C ASP A 217 -18.74 16.26 17.20
N VAL A 218 -19.99 15.92 17.49
CA VAL A 218 -20.38 14.54 17.86
C VAL A 218 -20.04 13.58 16.73
N HIS A 219 -20.27 13.97 15.48
CA HIS A 219 -19.90 13.18 14.31
C HIS A 219 -18.40 12.87 14.29
N ASP A 220 -17.54 13.87 14.53
CA ASP A 220 -16.10 13.69 14.55
C ASP A 220 -15.65 12.74 15.68
N LYS A 221 -16.31 12.81 16.85
CA LYS A 221 -16.05 11.87 17.95
C LYS A 221 -16.41 10.44 17.58
N ILE A 222 -17.54 10.25 16.88
CA ILE A 222 -17.97 8.93 16.40
C ILE A 222 -16.95 8.40 15.37
N MET A 223 -16.59 9.22 14.39
CA MET A 223 -15.64 8.81 13.34
C MET A 223 -14.24 8.49 13.89
N LEU A 224 -13.77 9.22 14.91
CA LEU A 224 -12.52 8.87 15.60
C LEU A 224 -12.59 7.50 16.31
N ARG A 225 -13.74 7.12 16.85
CA ARG A 225 -13.94 5.76 17.40
C ARG A 225 -13.97 4.70 16.32
N LYS A 226 -14.63 5.01 15.19
CA LYS A 226 -14.69 4.11 14.02
C LYS A 226 -13.36 4.00 13.25
N ARG A 227 -12.33 4.79 13.61
CA ARG A 227 -10.97 4.69 13.05
C ARG A 227 -10.38 3.26 13.14
N SER A 228 -10.89 2.42 14.04
CA SER A 228 -10.52 1.00 14.09
C SER A 228 -10.68 0.25 12.77
N ILE A 229 -11.44 0.80 11.81
CA ILE A 229 -11.55 0.24 10.45
C ILE A 229 -10.18 0.07 9.78
N ILE A 230 -9.29 1.07 9.89
CA ILE A 230 -7.97 0.98 9.26
C ILE A 230 -7.06 -0.01 10.00
N GLU A 231 -7.27 -0.21 11.31
CA GLU A 231 -6.57 -1.23 12.08
C GLU A 231 -6.99 -2.64 11.61
N THR A 232 -8.28 -2.84 11.35
CA THR A 232 -8.81 -4.09 10.77
C THR A 232 -8.24 -4.33 9.37
N ILE A 233 -8.17 -3.30 8.52
CA ILE A 233 -7.54 -3.39 7.18
C ILE A 233 -6.07 -3.78 7.30
N ASN A 234 -5.34 -3.16 8.22
CA ASN A 234 -3.95 -3.50 8.50
C ASN A 234 -3.79 -4.96 8.94
N ASP A 235 -4.72 -5.48 9.74
CA ASP A 235 -4.72 -6.87 10.18
C ASP A 235 -5.04 -7.82 9.01
N MET A 236 -6.04 -7.51 8.20
CA MET A 236 -6.36 -8.29 7.00
C MET A 236 -5.19 -8.36 6.02
N LEU A 237 -4.52 -7.25 5.75
CA LEU A 237 -3.33 -7.24 4.90
C LEU A 237 -2.21 -8.13 5.44
N LYS A 238 -1.99 -8.15 6.75
CA LYS A 238 -0.92 -8.94 7.37
C LYS A 238 -1.27 -10.41 7.50
N ASN A 239 -2.47 -10.73 7.93
CA ASN A 239 -2.84 -12.08 8.37
C ASN A 239 -3.67 -12.82 7.32
N VAL A 240 -4.52 -12.15 6.55
CA VAL A 240 -5.29 -12.75 5.45
C VAL A 240 -4.48 -12.71 4.16
N ALA A 241 -4.12 -11.52 3.67
CA ALA A 241 -3.26 -11.36 2.49
C ALA A 241 -1.77 -11.69 2.75
N GLN A 242 -1.37 -11.95 3.98
CA GLN A 242 -0.07 -12.48 4.40
C GLN A 242 1.16 -11.69 3.90
N ILE A 243 1.06 -10.37 3.77
CA ILE A 243 2.13 -9.53 3.22
C ILE A 243 3.44 -9.56 4.03
N VAL A 244 3.39 -9.97 5.31
CA VAL A 244 4.55 -10.02 6.22
C VAL A 244 5.11 -11.44 6.42
N HIS A 245 4.45 -12.49 5.95
CA HIS A 245 4.80 -13.88 6.27
C HIS A 245 5.85 -14.49 5.33
N THR A 246 6.21 -13.83 4.25
CA THR A 246 7.12 -14.36 3.24
C THR A 246 8.56 -13.91 3.47
N ARG A 247 9.50 -14.85 3.46
CA ARG A 247 10.94 -14.57 3.49
C ARG A 247 11.43 -14.23 2.09
N HIS A 248 11.73 -12.97 1.85
CA HIS A 248 12.22 -12.50 0.56
C HIS A 248 13.74 -12.58 0.46
N ARG A 249 14.22 -12.97 -0.72
CA ARG A 249 15.65 -13.00 -1.08
C ARG A 249 16.06 -11.83 -1.96
N SER A 250 15.14 -10.95 -2.31
CA SER A 250 15.38 -9.70 -3.03
C SER A 250 14.36 -8.64 -2.63
N ILE A 251 14.76 -7.38 -2.71
CA ILE A 251 13.87 -6.24 -2.44
C ILE A 251 12.77 -6.15 -3.48
N SER A 252 13.10 -6.37 -4.76
CA SER A 252 12.11 -6.32 -5.83
C SER A 252 10.98 -7.32 -5.62
N ASN A 253 11.30 -8.56 -5.23
CA ASN A 253 10.27 -9.57 -4.94
C ASN A 253 9.48 -9.23 -3.67
N PHE A 254 10.09 -8.58 -2.68
CA PHE A 254 9.38 -8.05 -1.52
C PHE A 254 8.35 -7.00 -1.94
N ILE A 255 8.73 -6.04 -2.78
CA ILE A 255 7.82 -4.99 -3.29
C ILE A 255 6.68 -5.63 -4.09
N VAL A 256 6.97 -6.56 -5.00
CA VAL A 256 5.94 -7.27 -5.78
C VAL A 256 4.97 -8.01 -4.87
N ASN A 257 5.47 -8.70 -3.85
CA ASN A 257 4.63 -9.40 -2.87
C ASN A 257 3.72 -8.43 -2.10
N LEU A 258 4.24 -7.30 -1.65
CA LEU A 258 3.47 -6.26 -0.97
C LEU A 258 2.36 -5.70 -1.87
N LEU A 259 2.69 -5.36 -3.11
CA LEU A 259 1.73 -4.85 -4.09
C LEU A 259 0.65 -5.89 -4.43
N ALA A 260 1.04 -7.15 -4.60
CA ALA A 260 0.10 -8.24 -4.88
C ALA A 260 -0.85 -8.52 -3.71
N GLY A 261 -0.36 -8.42 -2.47
CA GLY A 261 -1.22 -8.54 -1.28
C GLY A 261 -2.23 -7.39 -1.16
N MET A 262 -1.83 -6.16 -1.48
CA MET A 262 -2.76 -5.01 -1.53
C MET A 262 -3.76 -5.15 -2.68
N ALA A 263 -3.34 -5.66 -3.84
CA ALA A 263 -4.25 -5.94 -4.94
C ALA A 263 -5.24 -7.05 -4.58
N ALA A 264 -4.80 -8.13 -3.91
CA ALA A 264 -5.69 -9.18 -3.43
C ALA A 264 -6.74 -8.64 -2.46
N TYR A 265 -6.34 -7.77 -1.53
CA TYR A 265 -7.28 -7.10 -0.62
C TYR A 265 -8.36 -6.32 -1.38
N ALA A 266 -7.99 -5.64 -2.47
CA ALA A 266 -8.96 -4.88 -3.27
C ALA A 266 -10.03 -5.78 -3.92
N PHE A 267 -9.75 -7.06 -4.14
CA PHE A 267 -10.69 -8.06 -4.67
C PHE A 267 -11.51 -8.80 -3.60
N TYR A 268 -11.31 -8.52 -2.30
CA TYR A 268 -12.15 -9.17 -1.29
C TYR A 268 -13.59 -8.68 -1.38
N ASP A 269 -14.53 -9.63 -1.40
CA ASP A 269 -15.97 -9.36 -1.48
C ASP A 269 -16.48 -8.59 -0.26
N THR A 270 -15.93 -8.91 0.91
CA THR A 270 -16.28 -8.27 2.18
C THR A 270 -15.12 -7.44 2.69
N LYS A 271 -15.30 -6.11 2.65
CA LYS A 271 -14.35 -5.17 3.26
C LYS A 271 -14.92 -4.61 4.56
N PRO A 272 -14.07 -4.31 5.56
CA PRO A 272 -14.52 -3.55 6.71
C PRO A 272 -15.16 -2.25 6.24
N SER A 273 -16.35 -1.93 6.68
CA SER A 273 -17.07 -0.72 6.29
C SER A 273 -17.76 -0.08 7.49
N ILE A 274 -18.01 1.22 7.39
CA ILE A 274 -18.77 1.98 8.37
C ILE A 274 -20.09 2.34 7.72
N ASN A 275 -21.16 1.64 8.10
CA ASN A 275 -22.51 1.99 7.69
C ASN A 275 -22.95 3.21 8.50
N MET A 276 -23.26 4.30 7.81
CA MET A 276 -23.84 5.50 8.37
C MET A 276 -25.17 5.75 7.66
N GLU A 277 -26.22 5.12 8.12
CA GLU A 277 -27.57 5.51 7.78
C GLU A 277 -27.98 6.63 8.74
N PHE A 278 -27.88 7.88 8.27
CA PHE A 278 -28.53 9.00 8.92
C PHE A 278 -29.90 9.19 8.27
N GLU A 279 -30.94 8.66 8.88
CA GLU A 279 -32.30 9.11 8.55
C GLU A 279 -32.47 10.54 9.05
N MET A 280 -32.43 11.51 8.15
CA MET A 280 -32.91 12.87 8.39
C MET A 280 -34.44 12.82 8.27
N GLU A 281 -35.13 12.45 9.35
CA GLU A 281 -36.55 12.73 9.44
C GLU A 281 -36.76 14.24 9.62
N GLY A 282 -37.65 14.78 8.76
CA GLY A 282 -38.01 16.18 8.74
C GLY A 282 -38.53 16.71 10.08
N GLU A 283 -38.12 17.89 10.38
CA GLU A 283 -38.65 18.99 11.20
C GLU A 283 -39.18 18.77 12.61
N THR A 284 -39.33 17.60 13.19
CA THR A 284 -39.71 17.50 14.61
C THR A 284 -39.19 16.24 15.26
N GLY A 285 -38.08 16.32 15.97
CA GLY A 285 -37.70 15.27 16.93
C GLY A 285 -36.31 14.76 16.81
N VAL A 286 -35.47 15.13 17.75
CA VAL A 286 -34.16 14.51 17.97
C VAL A 286 -34.40 13.06 18.43
N LYS A 287 -34.29 12.09 17.51
CA LYS A 287 -34.23 10.70 17.90
C LYS A 287 -32.83 10.35 18.39
N GLN A 288 -32.78 9.74 19.54
CA GLN A 288 -31.58 9.23 20.18
C GLN A 288 -30.96 8.13 19.31
N LEU A 289 -29.69 8.29 18.94
CA LEU A 289 -28.92 7.28 18.20
C LEU A 289 -28.83 5.98 19.00
N THR A 290 -29.47 4.92 18.51
CA THR A 290 -29.23 3.56 19.01
C THR A 290 -27.96 3.03 18.38
N LEU A 291 -26.94 2.83 19.21
CA LEU A 291 -25.70 2.15 18.86
C LEU A 291 -25.92 0.64 19.00
N PHE A 292 -25.91 -0.08 17.89
CA PHE A 292 -25.69 -1.52 17.85
C PHE A 292 -24.34 -1.84 17.30
#